data_ede31f822782776dba09bc5f821b0aba
#
_entry.id   ede31f822782776dba09bc5f821b0aba
#
_cell.length_a   1.000
_cell.length_b   1.000
_cell.length_c   1.000
_cell.angle_alpha   90.00
_cell.angle_beta   90.00
_cell.angle_gamma   90.00
#
_symmetry.space_group_name_H-M   'P 1'
#
loop_
_entity.id
_entity.type
_entity.pdbx_description
1 polymer ?
#
loop_
_entity_poly.entity_id
_entity_poly.type
_entity_poly.pdbx_seq_one_letter_code
_entity_poly.pdbx_strand_id
1 'polypeptide(L)'
;AGLLTAALIYQFTKIETAFDIERTMGRKIAYVNNLLEVGESELGSIYTYDVMIDLPEDGLTKSPAMLVRLDSLAQKAEGYKLTKRTTTVLNILKDLNQTLHEGDAAYYRIPTNPEEVAQLLLLYENAGGSEAEYWIDYDYRRLRLMVEISSFASGEVERELNDIAANAARLFPEASVTTVGSIPQFTVMMQYVARGQMVSFAISLLIIGILMMLVFGSVRIGLIGLIPNITPALVVGGLMGWPVSYT
;
A
#
# COMPACT_ATOMS: atom_id res chain seq x y z
N ALA A 1 -2.82 32.18 26.30
CA ALA A 1 -1.64 31.69 25.59
C ALA A 1 -1.45 30.17 25.81
N GLY A 2 -1.36 29.66 27.04
CA GLY A 2 -1.05 28.27 27.32
C GLY A 2 -2.04 27.23 26.74
N LEU A 3 -3.35 27.48 26.81
CA LEU A 3 -4.38 26.62 26.24
C LEU A 3 -4.28 26.52 24.71
N LEU A 4 -4.00 27.62 24.03
CA LEU A 4 -3.84 27.68 22.59
C LEU A 4 -2.57 26.91 22.14
N THR A 5 -1.48 27.05 22.88
CA THR A 5 -0.25 26.29 22.62
C THR A 5 -0.46 24.81 22.83
N ALA A 6 -1.16 24.39 23.89
CA ALA A 6 -1.48 22.99 24.12
C ALA A 6 -2.39 22.40 23.03
N ALA A 7 -3.37 23.16 22.54
CA ALA A 7 -4.21 22.76 21.42
C ALA A 7 -3.40 22.59 20.12
N LEU A 8 -2.48 23.50 19.83
CA LEU A 8 -1.62 23.41 18.65
C LEU A 8 -0.66 22.20 18.72
N ILE A 9 -0.06 21.94 19.90
CA ILE A 9 0.79 20.75 20.11
C ILE A 9 -0.05 19.48 19.90
N TYR A 10 -1.26 19.41 20.44
CA TYR A 10 -2.16 18.26 20.26
C TYR A 10 -2.52 18.04 18.78
N GLN A 11 -2.81 19.11 18.04
CA GLN A 11 -3.10 19.02 16.61
C GLN A 11 -1.84 18.64 15.80
N PHE A 12 -0.66 19.12 16.19
CA PHE A 12 0.60 18.73 15.57
C PHE A 12 0.85 17.22 15.60
N THR A 13 0.44 16.53 16.68
CA THR A 13 0.57 15.06 16.79
C THR A 13 -0.40 14.30 15.89
N LYS A 14 -1.40 14.97 15.33
CA LYS A 14 -2.41 14.39 14.42
C LYS A 14 -2.10 14.62 12.94
N ILE A 15 -0.96 15.25 12.61
CA ILE A 15 -0.57 15.46 11.23
C ILE A 15 -0.30 14.09 10.59
N GLU A 16 -1.17 13.70 9.66
CA GLU A 16 -0.91 12.60 8.76
C GLU A 16 -0.21 13.14 7.51
N THR A 17 0.94 12.58 7.18
CA THR A 17 1.62 12.85 5.92
C THR A 17 0.90 12.09 4.83
N ALA A 18 -0.18 12.64 4.30
CA ALA A 18 -0.92 12.05 3.22
C ALA A 18 -0.59 12.79 1.92
N PHE A 19 -0.01 12.09 0.95
CA PHE A 19 0.06 12.58 -0.41
C PHE A 19 -1.21 12.11 -1.13
N ASP A 20 -1.99 13.07 -1.57
CA ASP A 20 -3.17 12.84 -2.41
C ASP A 20 -2.98 13.67 -3.68
N ILE A 21 -2.98 13.01 -4.82
CA ILE A 21 -2.72 13.65 -6.12
C ILE A 21 -3.82 14.68 -6.45
N GLU A 22 -5.07 14.36 -6.10
CA GLU A 22 -6.20 15.25 -6.31
C GLU A 22 -6.09 16.51 -5.47
N ARG A 23 -5.76 16.36 -4.17
CA ARG A 23 -5.57 17.49 -3.25
C ARG A 23 -4.35 18.32 -3.57
N THR A 24 -3.27 17.70 -4.05
CA THR A 24 -1.99 18.38 -4.30
C THR A 24 -1.98 19.13 -5.62
N MET A 25 -2.51 18.52 -6.68
CA MET A 25 -2.45 19.06 -8.05
C MET A 25 -3.78 19.63 -8.53
N GLY A 26 -4.90 19.13 -8.00
CA GLY A 26 -6.25 19.54 -8.35
C GLY A 26 -6.74 19.03 -9.70
N ARG A 27 -8.06 18.85 -9.84
CA ARG A 27 -8.72 18.38 -11.09
C ARG A 27 -8.65 19.38 -12.25
N LYS A 28 -8.17 20.60 -12.04
CA LYS A 28 -8.01 21.61 -13.11
C LYS A 28 -6.92 21.21 -14.11
N ILE A 29 -5.98 20.36 -13.73
CA ILE A 29 -4.95 19.83 -14.63
C ILE A 29 -5.58 18.67 -15.40
N ALA A 30 -5.68 18.79 -16.74
CA ALA A 30 -6.33 17.80 -17.59
C ALA A 30 -5.77 16.37 -17.40
N TYR A 31 -4.45 16.24 -17.23
CA TYR A 31 -3.84 14.94 -16.93
C TYR A 31 -4.35 14.32 -15.64
N VAL A 32 -4.44 15.11 -14.57
CA VAL A 32 -4.94 14.64 -13.26
C VAL A 32 -6.41 14.27 -13.33
N ASN A 33 -7.23 15.09 -14.03
CA ASN A 33 -8.65 14.78 -14.21
C ASN A 33 -8.86 13.47 -14.96
N ASN A 34 -8.18 13.27 -16.11
CA ASN A 34 -8.28 12.04 -16.88
C ASN A 34 -7.83 10.81 -16.07
N LEU A 35 -6.80 10.98 -15.26
CA LEU A 35 -6.25 9.93 -14.38
C LEU A 35 -7.26 9.52 -13.31
N LEU A 36 -7.93 10.49 -12.70
CA LEU A 36 -8.96 10.25 -11.70
C LEU A 36 -10.22 9.64 -12.34
N GLU A 37 -10.63 10.10 -13.52
CA GLU A 37 -11.76 9.53 -14.26
C GLU A 37 -11.54 8.05 -14.59
N VAL A 38 -10.32 7.65 -15.00
CA VAL A 38 -9.97 6.24 -15.19
C VAL A 38 -10.03 5.48 -13.87
N GLY A 39 -9.47 6.07 -12.79
CA GLY A 39 -9.51 5.48 -11.45
C GLY A 39 -10.92 5.31 -10.89
N GLU A 40 -11.86 6.20 -11.23
CA GLU A 40 -13.26 6.17 -10.82
C GLU A 40 -14.11 5.24 -11.70
N SER A 41 -13.65 4.93 -12.92
CA SER A 41 -14.37 4.06 -13.86
C SER A 41 -14.32 2.58 -13.46
N GLU A 42 -15.21 1.76 -14.00
CA GLU A 42 -15.19 0.31 -13.82
C GLU A 42 -14.11 -0.40 -14.67
N LEU A 43 -13.45 0.33 -15.58
CA LEU A 43 -12.46 -0.22 -16.51
C LEU A 43 -11.18 -0.71 -15.83
N GLY A 44 -10.92 -0.28 -14.61
CA GLY A 44 -9.73 -0.66 -13.86
C GLY A 44 -9.20 0.49 -13.00
N SER A 45 -8.01 0.31 -12.46
CA SER A 45 -7.30 1.35 -11.72
C SER A 45 -5.88 1.50 -12.24
N ILE A 46 -5.40 2.74 -12.23
CA ILE A 46 -3.99 3.07 -12.46
C ILE A 46 -3.14 2.84 -11.21
N TYR A 47 -3.79 2.69 -10.07
CA TYR A 47 -3.14 2.45 -8.80
C TYR A 47 -3.21 0.97 -8.48
N THR A 48 -2.09 0.27 -8.68
CA THR A 48 -1.98 -1.16 -8.43
C THR A 48 -0.75 -1.46 -7.58
N TYR A 49 -0.85 -2.53 -6.80
CA TYR A 49 0.29 -3.15 -6.17
C TYR A 49 0.13 -4.66 -6.21
N ASP A 50 1.25 -5.36 -6.08
CA ASP A 50 1.28 -6.81 -6.09
C ASP A 50 1.77 -7.34 -4.74
N VAL A 51 1.18 -8.43 -4.30
CA VAL A 51 1.68 -9.27 -3.24
C VAL A 51 2.29 -10.50 -3.88
N MET A 52 3.62 -10.60 -3.81
CA MET A 52 4.40 -11.73 -4.31
C MET A 52 4.64 -12.70 -3.17
N ILE A 53 4.33 -13.96 -3.39
CA ILE A 53 4.47 -15.04 -2.41
C ILE A 53 5.39 -16.08 -3.02
N ASP A 54 6.64 -16.11 -2.56
CA ASP A 54 7.65 -17.06 -3.01
C ASP A 54 7.64 -18.28 -2.08
N LEU A 55 7.15 -19.41 -2.57
CA LEU A 55 7.07 -20.68 -1.86
C LEU A 55 8.44 -21.36 -1.81
N PRO A 56 8.72 -22.22 -0.81
CA PRO A 56 10.05 -22.79 -0.63
C PRO A 56 10.45 -23.86 -1.66
N GLU A 57 9.47 -24.54 -2.27
CA GLU A 57 9.69 -25.67 -3.17
C GLU A 57 8.98 -25.45 -4.50
N ASP A 58 9.56 -26.00 -5.58
CA ASP A 58 9.00 -25.97 -6.92
C ASP A 58 7.69 -26.78 -7.00
N GLY A 59 6.77 -26.32 -7.83
CA GLY A 59 5.48 -27.01 -8.05
C GLY A 59 4.42 -26.77 -6.99
N LEU A 60 4.74 -26.10 -5.88
CA LEU A 60 3.78 -25.87 -4.78
C LEU A 60 2.59 -25.00 -5.19
N THR A 61 2.71 -24.15 -6.21
CA THR A 61 1.59 -23.35 -6.73
C THR A 61 0.47 -24.22 -7.33
N LYS A 62 0.75 -25.48 -7.69
CA LYS A 62 -0.25 -26.44 -8.16
C LYS A 62 -1.05 -27.08 -7.02
N SER A 63 -0.62 -26.87 -5.78
CA SER A 63 -1.32 -27.42 -4.61
C SER A 63 -2.64 -26.69 -4.35
N PRO A 64 -3.79 -27.37 -4.34
CA PRO A 64 -5.07 -26.77 -4.00
C PRO A 64 -5.07 -26.07 -2.64
N ALA A 65 -4.29 -26.58 -1.67
CA ALA A 65 -4.17 -25.98 -0.36
C ALA A 65 -3.54 -24.58 -0.44
N MET A 66 -2.50 -24.38 -1.26
CA MET A 66 -1.88 -23.07 -1.48
C MET A 66 -2.82 -22.12 -2.22
N LEU A 67 -3.56 -22.63 -3.19
CA LEU A 67 -4.55 -21.84 -3.93
C LEU A 67 -5.71 -21.39 -3.05
N VAL A 68 -6.19 -22.23 -2.13
CA VAL A 68 -7.22 -21.84 -1.14
C VAL A 68 -6.71 -20.77 -0.18
N ARG A 69 -5.45 -20.84 0.24
CA ARG A 69 -4.82 -19.76 1.05
C ARG A 69 -4.74 -18.44 0.25
N LEU A 70 -4.39 -18.52 -1.04
CA LEU A 70 -4.37 -17.35 -1.93
C LEU A 70 -5.77 -16.75 -2.10
N ASP A 71 -6.80 -17.59 -2.28
CA ASP A 71 -8.19 -17.15 -2.35
C ASP A 71 -8.63 -16.42 -1.07
N SER A 72 -8.26 -16.96 0.09
CA SER A 72 -8.51 -16.32 1.38
C SER A 72 -7.82 -14.96 1.52
N LEU A 73 -6.61 -14.84 0.99
CA LEU A 73 -5.87 -13.57 0.97
C LEU A 73 -6.52 -12.55 0.03
N ALA A 74 -6.96 -13.00 -1.16
CA ALA A 74 -7.66 -12.17 -2.14
C ALA A 74 -8.99 -11.64 -1.56
N GLN A 75 -9.80 -12.52 -0.95
CA GLN A 75 -11.05 -12.13 -0.28
C GLN A 75 -10.81 -11.13 0.86
N LYS A 76 -9.72 -11.30 1.62
CA LYS A 76 -9.34 -10.34 2.65
C LYS A 76 -9.01 -8.97 2.05
N ALA A 77 -8.26 -8.95 0.94
CA ALA A 77 -7.92 -7.72 0.23
C ALA A 77 -9.15 -7.02 -0.35
N GLU A 78 -10.12 -7.77 -0.88
CA GLU A 78 -11.39 -7.23 -1.38
C GLU A 78 -12.22 -6.53 -0.28
N GLY A 79 -12.01 -6.90 0.97
CA GLY A 79 -12.64 -6.26 2.12
C GLY A 79 -12.02 -4.92 2.53
N TYR A 80 -10.92 -4.48 1.90
CA TYR A 80 -10.31 -3.18 2.22
C TYR A 80 -11.06 -2.04 1.55
N LYS A 81 -11.00 -0.88 2.19
CA LYS A 81 -11.75 0.30 1.76
C LYS A 81 -11.31 0.86 0.41
N LEU A 82 -9.99 0.79 0.14
CA LEU A 82 -9.44 1.31 -1.11
C LEU A 82 -9.45 0.29 -2.24
N THR A 83 -9.56 -1.00 -1.94
CA THR A 83 -9.54 -2.05 -2.95
C THR A 83 -10.78 -1.99 -3.85
N LYS A 84 -10.56 -1.93 -5.14
CA LYS A 84 -11.60 -2.05 -6.18
C LYS A 84 -11.75 -3.48 -6.64
N ARG A 85 -10.63 -4.15 -6.89
CA ARG A 85 -10.59 -5.50 -7.45
C ARG A 85 -9.28 -6.18 -7.08
N THR A 86 -9.35 -7.49 -6.94
CA THR A 86 -8.18 -8.36 -6.88
C THR A 86 -8.12 -9.25 -8.11
N THR A 87 -6.92 -9.57 -8.55
CA THR A 87 -6.70 -10.49 -9.67
C THR A 87 -5.56 -11.44 -9.33
N THR A 88 -5.78 -12.72 -9.60
CA THR A 88 -4.82 -13.80 -9.34
C THR A 88 -4.96 -14.87 -10.42
N VAL A 89 -4.07 -15.86 -10.41
CA VAL A 89 -4.23 -17.07 -11.24
C VAL A 89 -5.56 -17.80 -10.98
N LEU A 90 -6.17 -17.59 -9.80
CA LEU A 90 -7.42 -18.25 -9.44
C LEU A 90 -8.59 -17.86 -10.36
N ASN A 91 -8.61 -16.62 -10.84
CA ASN A 91 -9.63 -16.17 -11.78
C ASN A 91 -9.59 -17.04 -13.04
N ILE A 92 -8.37 -17.24 -13.59
CA ILE A 92 -8.14 -18.06 -14.77
C ILE A 92 -8.51 -19.52 -14.52
N LEU A 93 -8.08 -20.07 -13.38
CA LEU A 93 -8.37 -21.49 -13.04
C LEU A 93 -9.85 -21.74 -12.84
N LYS A 94 -10.57 -20.83 -12.17
CA LYS A 94 -12.03 -20.96 -11.97
C LYS A 94 -12.80 -20.85 -13.29
N ASP A 95 -12.42 -19.90 -14.16
CA ASP A 95 -13.02 -19.70 -15.47
C ASP A 95 -12.79 -20.91 -16.40
N LEU A 96 -11.57 -21.43 -16.44
CA LEU A 96 -11.26 -22.61 -17.24
C LEU A 96 -11.98 -23.86 -16.73
N ASN A 97 -12.01 -24.07 -15.41
CA ASN A 97 -12.71 -25.20 -14.81
C ASN A 97 -14.20 -25.15 -15.16
N GLN A 98 -14.84 -24.00 -15.06
CA GLN A 98 -16.23 -23.82 -15.45
C GLN A 98 -16.44 -24.06 -16.97
N THR A 99 -15.56 -23.50 -17.80
CA THR A 99 -15.65 -23.62 -19.26
C THR A 99 -15.55 -25.08 -19.72
N LEU A 100 -14.63 -25.85 -19.14
CA LEU A 100 -14.48 -27.28 -19.46
C LEU A 100 -15.65 -28.15 -19.01
N HIS A 101 -16.47 -27.65 -18.06
CA HIS A 101 -17.69 -28.27 -17.61
C HIS A 101 -18.95 -27.61 -18.21
N GLU A 102 -18.88 -27.25 -19.51
CA GLU A 102 -20.00 -26.70 -20.29
C GLU A 102 -20.60 -25.40 -19.73
N GLY A 103 -19.82 -24.67 -18.91
CA GLY A 103 -20.24 -23.41 -18.30
C GLY A 103 -21.07 -23.58 -17.03
N ASP A 104 -21.15 -24.77 -16.45
CA ASP A 104 -21.88 -25.01 -15.20
C ASP A 104 -21.25 -24.19 -14.04
N ALA A 105 -22.06 -23.34 -13.42
CA ALA A 105 -21.66 -22.49 -12.32
C ALA A 105 -21.13 -23.25 -11.08
N ALA A 106 -21.52 -24.52 -10.91
CA ALA A 106 -21.00 -25.36 -9.83
C ALA A 106 -19.49 -25.60 -9.95
N TYR A 107 -18.92 -25.45 -11.15
CA TYR A 107 -17.51 -25.64 -11.43
C TYR A 107 -16.71 -24.33 -11.43
N TYR A 108 -17.31 -23.18 -11.15
CA TYR A 108 -16.59 -21.94 -10.87
C TYR A 108 -15.92 -22.00 -9.49
N ARG A 109 -14.93 -22.87 -9.37
CA ARG A 109 -14.23 -23.16 -8.10
C ARG A 109 -12.80 -23.61 -8.36
N ILE A 110 -11.99 -23.57 -7.31
CA ILE A 110 -10.65 -24.14 -7.32
C ILE A 110 -10.78 -25.67 -7.38
N PRO A 111 -10.10 -26.34 -8.32
CA PRO A 111 -10.04 -27.80 -8.34
C PRO A 111 -9.45 -28.35 -7.04
N THR A 112 -9.94 -29.52 -6.62
CA THR A 112 -9.49 -30.17 -5.37
C THR A 112 -8.30 -31.10 -5.58
N ASN A 113 -7.98 -31.42 -6.85
CA ASN A 113 -6.93 -32.33 -7.25
C ASN A 113 -5.75 -31.54 -7.87
N PRO A 114 -4.50 -31.73 -7.41
CA PRO A 114 -3.30 -31.08 -7.99
C PRO A 114 -3.08 -31.37 -9.46
N GLU A 115 -3.42 -32.60 -9.92
CA GLU A 115 -3.29 -33.00 -11.32
C GLU A 115 -4.26 -32.21 -12.22
N GLU A 116 -5.47 -31.97 -11.75
CA GLU A 116 -6.46 -31.12 -12.44
C GLU A 116 -5.97 -29.67 -12.55
N VAL A 117 -5.43 -29.10 -11.46
CA VAL A 117 -4.81 -27.77 -11.47
C VAL A 117 -3.68 -27.72 -12.50
N ALA A 118 -2.79 -28.72 -12.51
CA ALA A 118 -1.69 -28.80 -13.46
C ALA A 118 -2.17 -28.88 -14.91
N GLN A 119 -3.23 -29.64 -15.19
CA GLN A 119 -3.82 -29.73 -16.53
C GLN A 119 -4.44 -28.40 -16.99
N LEU A 120 -5.15 -27.71 -16.10
CA LEU A 120 -5.73 -26.40 -16.42
C LEU A 120 -4.64 -25.33 -16.71
N LEU A 121 -3.57 -25.33 -15.93
CA LEU A 121 -2.41 -24.44 -16.16
C LEU A 121 -1.75 -24.75 -17.49
N LEU A 122 -1.49 -26.03 -17.79
CA LEU A 122 -0.90 -26.44 -19.05
C LEU A 122 -1.80 -26.08 -20.25
N LEU A 123 -3.12 -26.22 -20.10
CA LEU A 123 -4.08 -25.82 -21.13
C LEU A 123 -4.00 -24.31 -21.38
N TYR A 124 -3.92 -23.51 -20.32
CA TYR A 124 -3.78 -22.06 -20.41
C TYR A 124 -2.49 -21.65 -21.12
N GLU A 125 -1.37 -22.23 -20.75
CA GLU A 125 -0.06 -21.99 -21.37
C GLU A 125 -0.07 -22.35 -22.87
N ASN A 126 -0.65 -23.49 -23.22
CA ASN A 126 -0.73 -23.96 -24.63
C ASN A 126 -1.74 -23.15 -25.48
N ALA A 127 -2.72 -22.54 -24.87
CA ALA A 127 -3.70 -21.69 -25.57
C ALA A 127 -3.13 -20.32 -25.98
N GLY A 128 -1.83 -20.08 -25.84
CA GLY A 128 -1.16 -18.83 -26.17
C GLY A 128 -1.04 -17.87 -24.98
N GLY A 129 -1.20 -18.41 -23.78
CA GLY A 129 -1.07 -17.69 -22.52
C GLY A 129 0.38 -17.32 -22.20
N SER A 130 1.03 -16.49 -23.04
CA SER A 130 2.26 -15.79 -22.63
C SER A 130 2.03 -14.93 -21.38
N GLU A 131 0.77 -14.73 -21.01
CA GLU A 131 0.34 -14.08 -19.78
C GLU A 131 0.37 -15.01 -18.56
N ALA A 132 0.54 -16.34 -18.75
CA ALA A 132 0.63 -17.27 -17.63
C ALA A 132 1.84 -16.97 -16.74
N GLU A 133 2.98 -16.61 -17.36
CA GLU A 133 4.20 -16.18 -16.66
C GLU A 133 3.99 -14.92 -15.80
N TYR A 134 2.96 -14.14 -16.11
CA TYR A 134 2.60 -12.97 -15.33
C TYR A 134 2.03 -13.33 -13.95
N TRP A 135 1.40 -14.50 -13.84
CA TRP A 135 0.72 -14.95 -12.63
C TRP A 135 1.48 -16.03 -11.86
N ILE A 136 2.20 -16.88 -12.57
CA ILE A 136 2.95 -18.01 -12.03
C ILE A 136 4.30 -18.09 -12.76
N ASP A 137 5.38 -18.31 -12.01
CA ASP A 137 6.70 -18.48 -12.56
C ASP A 137 6.91 -19.90 -13.16
N TYR A 138 7.98 -20.07 -13.92
CA TYR A 138 8.34 -21.34 -14.59
C TYR A 138 8.50 -22.53 -13.63
N ASP A 139 8.99 -22.25 -12.42
CA ASP A 139 9.25 -23.29 -11.41
C ASP A 139 8.00 -23.58 -10.57
N TYR A 140 6.87 -22.90 -10.85
CA TYR A 140 5.61 -23.04 -10.12
C TYR A 140 5.77 -22.86 -8.61
N ARG A 141 6.56 -21.89 -8.18
CA ARG A 141 6.79 -21.58 -6.77
C ARG A 141 6.40 -20.16 -6.38
N ARG A 142 6.05 -19.31 -7.33
CA ARG A 142 5.60 -17.94 -7.06
C ARG A 142 4.12 -17.78 -7.35
N LEU A 143 3.38 -17.25 -6.36
CA LEU A 143 2.02 -16.79 -6.52
C LEU A 143 1.99 -15.26 -6.51
N ARG A 144 1.11 -14.69 -7.32
CA ARG A 144 0.91 -13.25 -7.41
C ARG A 144 -0.55 -12.91 -7.12
N LEU A 145 -0.75 -11.95 -6.21
CA LEU A 145 -2.03 -11.28 -5.99
C LEU A 145 -1.85 -9.82 -6.40
N MET A 146 -2.49 -9.41 -7.49
CA MET A 146 -2.60 -8.02 -7.89
C MET A 146 -3.81 -7.38 -7.21
N VAL A 147 -3.60 -6.22 -6.62
CA VAL A 147 -4.65 -5.43 -5.97
C VAL A 147 -4.75 -4.08 -6.66
N GLU A 148 -5.93 -3.79 -7.19
CA GLU A 148 -6.28 -2.50 -7.76
C GLU A 148 -6.98 -1.65 -6.70
N ILE A 149 -6.50 -0.42 -6.49
CA ILE A 149 -7.05 0.50 -5.50
C ILE A 149 -7.67 1.73 -6.15
N SER A 150 -8.73 2.26 -5.56
CA SER A 150 -9.52 3.38 -6.10
C SER A 150 -8.78 4.71 -6.06
N SER A 151 -7.96 4.93 -5.04
CA SER A 151 -7.24 6.17 -4.83
C SER A 151 -5.93 5.95 -4.07
N PHE A 152 -5.02 6.91 -4.20
CA PHE A 152 -3.79 6.94 -3.45
C PHE A 152 -3.90 7.96 -2.30
N ALA A 153 -4.45 7.53 -1.16
CA ALA A 153 -4.39 8.26 0.10
C ALA A 153 -3.33 7.60 1.00
N SER A 154 -2.14 8.17 1.10
CA SER A 154 -0.94 7.50 1.60
C SER A 154 -1.08 6.86 2.98
N GLY A 155 -1.78 7.49 3.93
CA GLY A 155 -1.95 6.94 5.28
C GLY A 155 -2.88 5.72 5.33
N GLU A 156 -3.89 5.65 4.46
CA GLU A 156 -4.82 4.52 4.37
C GLU A 156 -4.19 3.37 3.58
N VAL A 157 -3.51 3.69 2.47
CA VAL A 157 -2.72 2.74 1.67
C VAL A 157 -1.66 2.06 2.53
N GLU A 158 -0.93 2.80 3.35
CA GLU A 158 0.09 2.24 4.26
C GLU A 158 -0.50 1.23 5.23
N ARG A 159 -1.66 1.54 5.82
CA ARG A 159 -2.35 0.62 6.73
C ARG A 159 -2.78 -0.67 6.02
N GLU A 160 -3.37 -0.55 4.83
CA GLU A 160 -3.80 -1.71 4.04
C GLU A 160 -2.60 -2.54 3.56
N LEU A 161 -1.50 -1.92 3.11
CA LEU A 161 -0.27 -2.61 2.72
C LEU A 161 0.35 -3.39 3.90
N ASN A 162 0.38 -2.80 5.09
CA ASN A 162 0.90 -3.47 6.27
C ASN A 162 -0.02 -4.63 6.71
N ASP A 163 -1.34 -4.45 6.66
CA ASP A 163 -2.30 -5.50 7.02
C ASP A 163 -2.26 -6.66 6.02
N ILE A 164 -2.22 -6.39 4.70
CA ILE A 164 -2.14 -7.45 3.69
C ILE A 164 -0.83 -8.23 3.79
N ALA A 165 0.30 -7.57 4.02
CA ALA A 165 1.60 -8.22 4.22
C ALA A 165 1.59 -9.12 5.46
N ALA A 166 1.03 -8.64 6.58
CA ALA A 166 0.90 -9.43 7.81
C ALA A 166 -0.04 -10.63 7.63
N ASN A 167 -1.17 -10.47 6.93
CA ASN A 167 -2.08 -11.56 6.63
C ASN A 167 -1.45 -12.59 5.68
N ALA A 168 -0.73 -12.14 4.66
CA ALA A 168 -0.01 -13.03 3.74
C ALA A 168 1.07 -13.84 4.48
N ALA A 169 1.89 -13.21 5.34
CA ALA A 169 2.88 -13.90 6.15
C ALA A 169 2.25 -14.93 7.12
N ARG A 170 1.05 -14.65 7.63
CA ARG A 170 0.30 -15.59 8.49
C ARG A 170 -0.27 -16.78 7.70
N LEU A 171 -0.78 -16.53 6.49
CA LEU A 171 -1.34 -17.58 5.63
C LEU A 171 -0.25 -18.46 4.99
N PHE A 172 0.92 -17.89 4.74
CA PHE A 172 2.07 -18.53 4.11
C PHE A 172 3.32 -18.42 5.00
N PRO A 173 3.33 -19.03 6.19
CA PRO A 173 4.45 -18.89 7.13
C PRO A 173 5.76 -19.50 6.61
N GLU A 174 5.67 -20.41 5.63
CA GLU A 174 6.79 -21.05 4.96
C GLU A 174 7.37 -20.25 3.79
N ALA A 175 6.64 -19.22 3.32
CA ALA A 175 6.99 -18.46 2.12
C ALA A 175 7.63 -17.11 2.44
N SER A 176 8.38 -16.59 1.47
CA SER A 176 8.80 -15.18 1.48
C SER A 176 7.71 -14.32 0.86
N VAL A 177 7.21 -13.35 1.60
CA VAL A 177 6.16 -12.44 1.14
C VAL A 177 6.74 -11.05 0.93
N THR A 178 6.49 -10.47 -0.25
CA THR A 178 6.95 -9.13 -0.61
C THR A 178 5.83 -8.35 -1.31
N THR A 179 5.59 -7.13 -0.89
CA THR A 179 4.72 -6.20 -1.62
C THR A 179 5.56 -5.40 -2.61
N VAL A 180 5.16 -5.39 -3.88
CA VAL A 180 5.91 -4.73 -4.96
C VAL A 180 5.01 -3.83 -5.80
N GLY A 181 5.62 -2.93 -6.55
CA GLY A 181 4.93 -1.97 -7.41
C GLY A 181 5.21 -0.53 -7.02
N SER A 182 4.65 0.41 -7.80
CA SER A 182 4.86 1.85 -7.58
C SER A 182 4.28 2.35 -6.25
N ILE A 183 3.15 1.78 -5.84
CA ILE A 183 2.45 2.18 -4.62
C ILE A 183 3.24 1.88 -3.35
N PRO A 184 3.72 0.65 -3.09
CA PRO A 184 4.60 0.37 -1.95
C PRO A 184 5.89 1.19 -1.97
N GLN A 185 6.54 1.31 -3.14
CA GLN A 185 7.77 2.11 -3.28
C GLN A 185 7.54 3.57 -2.92
N PHE A 186 6.46 4.18 -3.44
CA PHE A 186 6.12 5.56 -3.14
C PHE A 186 5.80 5.75 -1.66
N THR A 187 5.06 4.83 -1.06
CA THR A 187 4.72 4.86 0.38
C THR A 187 5.98 4.85 1.24
N VAL A 188 6.91 3.94 0.95
CA VAL A 188 8.21 3.86 1.65
C VAL A 188 9.03 5.15 1.44
N MET A 189 9.08 5.65 0.20
CA MET A 189 9.80 6.90 -0.12
C MET A 189 9.24 8.07 0.69
N MET A 190 7.92 8.22 0.78
CA MET A 190 7.29 9.30 1.55
C MET A 190 7.59 9.20 3.04
N GLN A 191 7.64 7.98 3.60
CA GLN A 191 8.06 7.76 5.00
C GLN A 191 9.51 8.21 5.23
N TYR A 192 10.42 7.85 4.31
CA TYR A 192 11.83 8.28 4.40
C TYR A 192 11.96 9.80 4.34
N VAL A 193 11.24 10.46 3.43
CA VAL A 193 11.24 11.92 3.29
C VAL A 193 10.72 12.58 4.58
N ALA A 194 9.56 12.13 5.08
CA ALA A 194 8.97 12.69 6.30
C ALA A 194 9.89 12.49 7.51
N ARG A 195 10.43 11.28 7.70
CA ARG A 195 11.36 10.99 8.79
C ARG A 195 12.66 11.80 8.66
N GLY A 196 13.21 11.90 7.44
CA GLY A 196 14.40 12.68 7.17
C GLY A 196 14.21 14.15 7.51
N GLN A 197 13.07 14.74 7.16
CA GLN A 197 12.74 16.13 7.51
C GLN A 197 12.61 16.32 9.01
N MET A 198 11.94 15.42 9.72
CA MET A 198 11.82 15.50 11.18
C MET A 198 13.17 15.42 11.88
N VAL A 199 14.04 14.50 11.45
CA VAL A 199 15.41 14.36 12.00
C VAL A 199 16.24 15.61 11.70
N SER A 200 16.22 16.12 10.47
CA SER A 200 16.93 17.32 10.08
C SER A 200 16.47 18.55 10.89
N PHE A 201 15.16 18.68 11.09
CA PHE A 201 14.61 19.76 11.91
C PHE A 201 15.07 19.66 13.36
N ALA A 202 15.05 18.46 13.97
CA ALA A 202 15.51 18.25 15.33
C ALA A 202 17.01 18.57 15.49
N ILE A 203 17.85 18.13 14.53
CA ILE A 203 19.29 18.45 14.53
C ILE A 203 19.51 19.95 14.39
N SER A 204 18.78 20.62 13.51
CA SER A 204 18.88 22.08 13.33
C SER A 204 18.53 22.82 14.62
N LEU A 205 17.47 22.44 15.31
CA LEU A 205 17.07 23.01 16.60
C LEU A 205 18.14 22.79 17.67
N LEU A 206 18.76 21.61 17.69
CA LEU A 206 19.82 21.28 18.62
C LEU A 206 21.05 22.16 18.39
N ILE A 207 21.49 22.31 17.14
CA ILE A 207 22.62 23.16 16.76
C ILE A 207 22.33 24.62 17.12
N ILE A 208 21.14 25.14 16.76
CA ILE A 208 20.75 26.52 17.10
C ILE A 208 20.70 26.69 18.61
N GLY A 209 20.21 25.72 19.35
CA GLY A 209 20.18 25.76 20.81
C GLY A 209 21.59 25.86 21.43
N ILE A 210 22.53 25.04 20.96
CA ILE A 210 23.92 25.07 21.40
C ILE A 210 24.56 26.44 21.10
N LEU A 211 24.38 26.95 19.88
CA LEU A 211 24.92 28.26 19.49
C LEU A 211 24.34 29.36 20.36
N MET A 212 23.03 29.34 20.63
CA MET A 212 22.41 30.35 21.53
C MET A 212 22.96 30.24 22.95
N MET A 213 23.18 29.04 23.49
CA MET A 213 23.80 28.86 24.80
C MET A 213 25.20 29.40 24.86
N LEU A 214 25.99 29.22 23.81
CA LEU A 214 27.35 29.75 23.71
C LEU A 214 27.36 31.29 23.61
N VAL A 215 26.52 31.87 22.75
CA VAL A 215 26.44 33.33 22.55
C VAL A 215 25.99 34.05 23.82
N PHE A 216 24.99 33.51 24.52
CA PHE A 216 24.46 34.14 25.75
C PHE A 216 25.21 33.72 27.03
N GLY A 217 26.12 32.77 26.94
CA GLY A 217 26.86 32.26 28.11
C GLY A 217 25.95 31.58 29.17
N SER A 218 24.73 31.24 28.80
CA SER A 218 23.73 30.74 29.75
C SER A 218 22.80 29.70 29.07
N VAL A 219 22.75 28.49 29.66
CA VAL A 219 21.86 27.42 29.20
C VAL A 219 20.38 27.84 29.27
N ARG A 220 20.02 28.55 30.38
CA ARG A 220 18.62 28.97 30.57
C ARG A 220 18.20 29.99 29.48
N ILE A 221 19.03 30.96 29.16
CA ILE A 221 18.71 31.96 28.13
C ILE A 221 18.74 31.33 26.76
N GLY A 222 19.67 30.40 26.47
CA GLY A 222 19.71 29.65 25.22
C GLY A 222 18.44 28.82 24.97
N LEU A 223 17.94 28.15 25.99
CA LEU A 223 16.67 27.41 25.89
C LEU A 223 15.46 28.32 25.65
N ILE A 224 15.40 29.46 26.32
CA ILE A 224 14.33 30.46 26.08
C ILE A 224 14.42 30.98 24.63
N GLY A 225 15.64 31.18 24.10
CA GLY A 225 15.89 31.63 22.74
C GLY A 225 15.43 30.61 21.66
N LEU A 226 15.21 29.33 21.99
CA LEU A 226 14.66 28.37 21.06
C LEU A 226 13.14 28.53 20.84
N ILE A 227 12.41 29.12 21.78
CA ILE A 227 10.96 29.29 21.71
C ILE A 227 10.52 29.98 20.41
N PRO A 228 11.11 31.13 20.00
CA PRO A 228 10.77 31.77 18.74
C PRO A 228 11.03 30.93 17.50
N ASN A 229 12.00 30.02 17.54
CA ASN A 229 12.35 29.16 16.41
C ASN A 229 11.39 27.97 16.31
N ILE A 230 10.86 27.47 17.43
CA ILE A 230 9.90 26.34 17.46
C ILE A 230 8.48 26.84 17.19
N THR A 231 8.14 28.04 17.62
CA THR A 231 6.77 28.62 17.53
C THR A 231 6.20 28.58 16.11
N PRO A 232 6.90 29.04 15.04
CA PRO A 232 6.37 28.98 13.68
C PRO A 232 6.07 27.55 13.22
N ALA A 233 6.92 26.59 13.55
CA ALA A 233 6.71 25.19 13.20
C ALA A 233 5.49 24.61 13.92
N LEU A 234 5.30 24.92 15.20
CA LEU A 234 4.11 24.51 15.97
C LEU A 234 2.82 25.16 15.46
N VAL A 235 2.88 26.43 15.07
CA VAL A 235 1.70 27.13 14.53
C VAL A 235 1.31 26.54 13.18
N VAL A 236 2.24 26.43 12.25
CA VAL A 236 1.97 25.88 10.91
C VAL A 236 1.52 24.43 11.01
N GLY A 237 2.25 23.60 11.74
CA GLY A 237 1.88 22.20 11.93
C GLY A 237 0.54 22.04 12.67
N GLY A 238 0.31 22.81 13.73
CA GLY A 238 -0.96 22.78 14.44
C GLY A 238 -2.15 23.21 13.58
N LEU A 239 -1.97 24.18 12.68
CA LEU A 239 -2.99 24.56 11.70
C LEU A 239 -3.22 23.46 10.64
N MET A 240 -2.16 22.79 10.18
CA MET A 240 -2.30 21.67 9.24
C MET A 240 -2.99 20.45 9.86
N GLY A 241 -2.80 20.19 11.16
CA GLY A 241 -3.48 19.12 11.88
C GLY A 241 -4.95 19.45 12.24
N TRP A 242 -5.42 20.67 11.97
CA TRP A 242 -6.83 21.02 12.19
C TRP A 242 -7.67 20.37 11.08
N PRO A 243 -8.77 19.67 11.42
CA PRO A 243 -9.65 19.14 10.40
C PRO A 243 -10.31 20.31 9.65
N VAL A 244 -9.70 20.70 8.54
CA VAL A 244 -10.31 21.63 7.61
C VAL A 244 -11.34 20.82 6.83
N SER A 245 -12.61 20.98 7.19
CA SER A 245 -13.74 20.47 6.41
C SER A 245 -13.76 21.25 5.09
N TYR A 246 -13.16 20.71 4.05
CA TYR A 246 -13.35 21.24 2.71
C TYR A 246 -14.70 20.70 2.20
N THR A 247 -15.73 21.54 2.30
CA THR A 247 -16.97 21.40 1.53
C THR A 247 -16.70 21.73 0.06
#